data_5fde303d0c6a067cc0bfaf7196566bce
#
_entry.id   5fde303d0c6a067cc0bfaf7196566bce
#
_cell.length_a   1.000
_cell.length_b   1.000
_cell.length_c   1.000
_cell.angle_alpha   90.00
_cell.angle_beta   90.00
_cell.angle_gamma   90.00
#
_symmetry.space_group_name_H-M   'P 1'
#
loop_
_entity.id
_entity.type
_entity.pdbx_description
1 polymer ?
#
loop_
_entity_poly.entity_id
_entity_poly.type
_entity_poly.pdbx_seq_one_letter_code
_entity_poly.pdbx_strand_id
1 'polypeptide(L)'
;MASALEGVLKTVGFIVLAALPLVILWFILRRMSATARSTVKTGLRLHPPRRISGTSMTLVMVDGKEDREHYFFDAESFYLRRDPVPTAVPLSQITSVTRTSDVIYGRYVWQVCFSKASGRKCVTFTNNLTLFNRDFLLFLEAVRKANPLATVDRASVIF
;
A
#
# COMPACT_ATOMS: atom_id res chain seq x y z
N MET A 1 -31.66 -13.85 49.36
CA MET A 1 -31.20 -12.62 48.65
C MET A 1 -29.84 -12.80 47.97
N ALA A 2 -28.88 -13.53 48.53
CA ALA A 2 -27.55 -13.75 47.91
C ALA A 2 -27.60 -14.49 46.56
N SER A 3 -28.46 -15.49 46.38
CA SER A 3 -28.53 -16.28 45.15
C SER A 3 -29.05 -15.51 43.93
N ALA A 4 -29.94 -14.53 44.12
CA ALA A 4 -30.44 -13.68 43.05
C ALA A 4 -29.37 -12.70 42.55
N LEU A 5 -28.56 -12.20 43.47
CA LEU A 5 -27.46 -11.30 43.16
C LEU A 5 -26.37 -12.01 42.33
N GLU A 6 -26.05 -13.25 42.65
CA GLU A 6 -25.09 -14.09 41.97
C GLU A 6 -25.54 -14.45 40.53
N GLY A 7 -26.83 -14.68 40.32
CA GLY A 7 -27.42 -14.90 39.00
C GLY A 7 -27.31 -13.66 38.09
N VAL A 8 -27.62 -12.49 38.65
CA VAL A 8 -27.53 -11.22 37.91
C VAL A 8 -26.07 -10.93 37.52
N LEU A 9 -25.14 -11.14 38.45
CA LEU A 9 -23.71 -10.88 38.18
C LEU A 9 -23.15 -11.78 37.07
N LYS A 10 -23.51 -13.06 37.06
CA LYS A 10 -23.14 -14.03 36.00
C LYS A 10 -23.73 -13.64 34.64
N THR A 11 -24.97 -13.21 34.60
CA THR A 11 -25.66 -12.81 33.36
C THR A 11 -25.03 -11.53 32.80
N VAL A 12 -24.73 -10.52 33.61
CA VAL A 12 -24.07 -9.30 33.20
C VAL A 12 -22.67 -9.60 32.72
N GLY A 13 -21.90 -10.43 33.40
CA GLY A 13 -20.57 -10.84 32.98
C GLY A 13 -20.56 -11.52 31.61
N PHE A 14 -21.56 -12.39 31.34
CA PHE A 14 -21.65 -13.05 30.04
C PHE A 14 -21.99 -12.07 28.90
N ILE A 15 -22.91 -11.12 29.14
CA ILE A 15 -23.25 -10.09 28.18
C ILE A 15 -22.06 -9.20 27.85
N VAL A 16 -21.28 -8.78 28.84
CA VAL A 16 -20.07 -7.97 28.64
C VAL A 16 -19.02 -8.74 27.84
N LEU A 17 -18.80 -10.01 28.17
CA LEU A 17 -17.85 -10.86 27.47
C LEU A 17 -18.23 -11.08 26.00
N ALA A 18 -19.55 -11.26 25.72
CA ALA A 18 -20.04 -11.43 24.35
C ALA A 18 -20.00 -10.11 23.54
N ALA A 19 -20.19 -8.97 24.18
CA ALA A 19 -20.17 -7.67 23.52
C ALA A 19 -18.74 -7.17 23.21
N LEU A 20 -17.75 -7.60 23.98
CA LEU A 20 -16.38 -7.12 23.89
C LEU A 20 -15.75 -7.33 22.49
N PRO A 21 -15.87 -8.49 21.82
CA PRO A 21 -15.33 -8.67 20.47
C PRO A 21 -16.02 -7.77 19.43
N LEU A 22 -17.32 -7.51 19.60
CA LEU A 22 -18.06 -6.61 18.70
C LEU A 22 -17.61 -5.16 18.84
N VAL A 23 -17.35 -4.70 20.07
CA VAL A 23 -16.83 -3.37 20.35
C VAL A 23 -15.41 -3.22 19.77
N ILE A 24 -14.55 -4.23 19.94
CA ILE A 24 -13.19 -4.23 19.36
C ILE A 24 -13.28 -4.18 17.84
N LEU A 25 -14.12 -5.02 17.22
CA LEU A 25 -14.31 -5.04 15.77
C LEU A 25 -14.83 -3.70 15.26
N TRP A 26 -15.81 -3.09 15.93
CA TRP A 26 -16.34 -1.77 15.60
C TRP A 26 -15.26 -0.68 15.69
N PHE A 27 -14.42 -0.72 16.73
CA PHE A 27 -13.32 0.23 16.90
C PHE A 27 -12.27 0.09 15.80
N ILE A 28 -11.93 -1.15 15.42
CA ILE A 28 -11.00 -1.44 14.30
C ILE A 28 -11.60 -0.90 12.98
N LEU A 29 -12.87 -1.21 12.69
CA LEU A 29 -13.54 -0.76 11.48
C LEU A 29 -13.66 0.77 11.43
N ARG A 30 -13.96 1.41 12.55
CA ARG A 30 -14.04 2.87 12.66
C ARG A 30 -12.68 3.53 12.44
N ARG A 31 -11.62 2.95 13.00
CA ARG A 31 -10.25 3.46 12.81
C ARG A 31 -9.79 3.32 11.36
N MET A 32 -10.12 2.20 10.72
CA MET A 32 -9.85 1.98 9.28
C MET A 32 -10.60 2.97 8.40
N SER A 33 -11.88 3.24 8.70
CA SER A 33 -12.71 4.19 7.95
C SER A 33 -12.23 5.63 8.13
N ALA A 34 -11.76 6.01 9.31
CA ALA A 34 -11.23 7.34 9.58
C ALA A 34 -9.92 7.59 8.80
N THR A 35 -9.04 6.60 8.75
CA THR A 35 -7.78 6.68 7.99
C THR A 35 -8.05 6.79 6.48
N ALA A 36 -9.04 6.06 5.96
CA ALA A 36 -9.43 6.13 4.55
C ALA A 36 -10.06 7.48 4.17
N ARG A 37 -10.83 8.10 5.07
CA ARG A 37 -11.50 9.39 4.82
C ARG A 37 -10.56 10.58 4.95
N SER A 38 -9.58 10.54 5.83
CA SER A 38 -8.60 11.63 6.00
C SER A 38 -7.67 11.74 4.80
N THR A 39 -7.38 10.63 4.12
CA THR A 39 -6.48 10.60 2.94
C THR A 39 -7.11 11.22 1.69
N VAL A 40 -8.45 11.22 1.60
CA VAL A 40 -9.19 11.78 0.44
C VAL A 40 -9.40 13.29 0.56
N LYS A 41 -9.48 13.84 1.79
CA LYS A 41 -9.80 15.25 2.02
C LYS A 41 -8.61 16.20 2.15
N THR A 42 -7.42 15.66 2.46
CA THR A 42 -6.21 16.48 2.58
C THR A 42 -5.46 16.36 1.27
N GLY A 43 -5.53 17.40 0.44
CA GLY A 43 -4.80 17.43 -0.84
C GLY A 43 -3.34 17.02 -0.65
N LEU A 44 -3.04 15.89 -1.18
CA LEU A 44 -1.75 15.24 -1.45
C LEU A 44 -0.46 15.94 -0.94
N ARG A 45 -0.37 16.27 0.33
CA ARG A 45 0.93 16.45 0.97
C ARG A 45 1.30 15.15 1.68
N LEU A 46 1.79 14.20 0.88
CA LEU A 46 2.33 12.93 1.37
C LEU A 46 3.76 13.18 1.86
N HIS A 47 3.93 13.61 3.09
CA HIS A 47 5.20 13.57 3.79
C HIS A 47 5.04 12.67 5.02
N PRO A 48 5.88 11.66 5.21
CA PRO A 48 7.02 11.18 4.43
C PRO A 48 6.64 10.32 3.20
N PRO A 49 7.58 10.01 2.30
CA PRO A 49 7.33 9.18 1.14
C PRO A 49 6.83 7.78 1.54
N ARG A 50 5.78 7.30 0.86
CA ARG A 50 5.12 6.02 1.15
C ARG A 50 5.74 4.91 0.32
N ARG A 51 6.01 3.78 0.97
CA ARG A 51 6.53 2.61 0.28
C ARG A 51 5.42 1.92 -0.51
N ILE A 52 5.71 1.56 -1.76
CA ILE A 52 4.79 0.84 -2.66
C ILE A 52 5.29 -0.54 -3.06
N SER A 53 6.58 -0.82 -2.93
CA SER A 53 7.13 -2.16 -3.14
C SER A 53 6.79 -3.09 -1.98
N GLY A 54 6.44 -4.33 -2.28
CA GLY A 54 6.29 -5.38 -1.28
C GLY A 54 7.58 -5.55 -0.48
N THR A 55 7.46 -6.11 0.72
CA THR A 55 8.61 -6.63 1.46
C THR A 55 8.96 -7.96 0.76
N SER A 56 9.63 -7.84 -0.38
CA SER A 56 10.05 -9.04 -1.08
C SER A 56 11.27 -9.60 -0.32
N MET A 57 11.12 -10.80 0.22
CA MET A 57 12.22 -11.75 0.27
C MET A 57 12.47 -12.23 -1.18
N THR A 58 12.51 -11.35 -2.15
CA THR A 58 12.95 -11.70 -3.47
C THR A 58 14.47 -11.73 -3.41
N LEU A 59 14.98 -12.85 -2.97
CA LEU A 59 16.30 -13.35 -3.36
C LEU A 59 16.26 -13.56 -4.88
N VAL A 60 16.24 -12.49 -5.65
CA VAL A 60 16.76 -12.57 -7.00
C VAL A 60 18.27 -12.58 -6.83
N MET A 61 18.80 -13.78 -6.68
CA MET A 61 20.21 -14.05 -6.83
C MET A 61 20.58 -13.79 -8.30
N VAL A 62 20.73 -12.54 -8.67
CA VAL A 62 21.50 -12.15 -9.83
C VAL A 62 22.83 -11.66 -9.27
N ASP A 63 23.87 -12.43 -9.49
CA ASP A 63 25.27 -12.15 -9.10
C ASP A 63 25.56 -11.98 -7.60
N GLY A 64 24.90 -12.72 -6.70
CA GLY A 64 25.30 -12.78 -5.29
C GLY A 64 25.15 -11.47 -4.50
N LYS A 65 24.61 -10.40 -5.08
CA LYS A 65 24.29 -9.14 -4.40
C LYS A 65 22.80 -9.06 -4.17
N GLU A 66 22.40 -8.95 -2.90
CA GLU A 66 21.03 -8.60 -2.51
C GLU A 66 20.74 -7.16 -2.98
N ASP A 67 20.31 -6.98 -4.22
CA ASP A 67 19.89 -5.70 -4.75
C ASP A 67 18.46 -5.42 -4.24
N ARG A 68 18.35 -4.98 -3.00
CA ARG A 68 17.07 -4.61 -2.36
C ARG A 68 16.64 -3.24 -2.85
N GLU A 69 16.13 -3.18 -4.07
CA GLU A 69 15.50 -1.94 -4.53
C GLU A 69 14.17 -1.73 -3.81
N HIS A 70 14.05 -0.61 -3.13
CA HIS A 70 12.82 -0.17 -2.51
C HIS A 70 12.24 1.00 -3.28
N TYR A 71 10.92 0.94 -3.52
CA TYR A 71 10.22 1.96 -4.25
C TYR A 71 9.25 2.70 -3.33
N PHE A 72 9.28 4.03 -3.42
CA PHE A 72 8.44 4.92 -2.63
C PHE A 72 7.84 5.98 -3.53
N PHE A 73 6.83 6.68 -3.07
CA PHE A 73 6.28 7.85 -3.74
C PHE A 73 5.76 8.88 -2.73
N ASP A 74 5.64 10.12 -3.19
CA ASP A 74 4.90 11.19 -2.53
C ASP A 74 3.96 11.90 -3.52
N ALA A 75 3.57 13.13 -3.24
CA ALA A 75 2.64 13.88 -4.09
C ALA A 75 3.21 14.24 -5.48
N GLU A 76 4.51 14.31 -5.62
CA GLU A 76 5.18 14.87 -6.79
C GLU A 76 6.11 13.88 -7.48
N SER A 77 6.69 12.93 -6.72
CA SER A 77 7.79 12.10 -7.19
C SER A 77 7.66 10.63 -6.83
N PHE A 78 8.18 9.81 -7.71
CA PHE A 78 8.46 8.39 -7.53
C PHE A 78 9.94 8.22 -7.21
N TYR A 79 10.26 7.49 -6.15
CA TYR A 79 11.61 7.30 -5.64
C TYR A 79 12.07 5.87 -5.82
N LEU A 80 13.21 5.73 -6.50
CA LEU A 80 13.95 4.48 -6.57
C LEU A 80 15.06 4.55 -5.52
N ARG A 81 14.93 3.82 -4.44
CA ARG A 81 15.99 3.73 -3.44
C ARG A 81 16.89 2.56 -3.78
N ARG A 82 17.97 2.90 -4.43
CA ARG A 82 19.16 2.06 -4.61
C ARG A 82 20.26 2.67 -3.75
N ASP A 83 20.69 1.96 -2.71
CA ASP A 83 21.73 2.51 -1.84
C ASP A 83 22.99 2.88 -2.66
N PRO A 84 23.66 4.01 -2.38
CA PRO A 84 23.43 4.97 -1.31
C PRO A 84 22.52 6.17 -1.67
N VAL A 85 22.20 6.44 -2.93
CA VAL A 85 21.53 7.67 -3.35
C VAL A 85 20.16 7.37 -3.96
N PRO A 86 19.06 7.86 -3.37
CA PRO A 86 17.75 7.71 -3.96
C PRO A 86 17.63 8.53 -5.25
N THR A 87 17.11 7.92 -6.31
CA THR A 87 16.77 8.64 -7.53
C THR A 87 15.31 9.04 -7.49
N ALA A 88 15.01 10.33 -7.55
CA ALA A 88 13.67 10.85 -7.69
C ALA A 88 13.28 10.99 -9.17
N VAL A 89 12.06 10.62 -9.51
CA VAL A 89 11.45 10.76 -10.83
C VAL A 89 10.11 11.47 -10.66
N PRO A 90 9.88 12.64 -11.25
CA PRO A 90 8.58 13.31 -11.21
C PRO A 90 7.48 12.39 -11.71
N LEU A 91 6.33 12.36 -11.03
CA LEU A 91 5.18 11.53 -11.44
C LEU A 91 4.69 11.86 -12.85
N SER A 92 4.84 13.12 -13.27
CA SER A 92 4.52 13.57 -14.63
C SER A 92 5.38 12.94 -15.72
N GLN A 93 6.55 12.42 -15.38
CA GLN A 93 7.45 11.72 -16.32
C GLN A 93 7.16 10.23 -16.43
N ILE A 94 6.27 9.67 -15.60
CA ILE A 94 5.86 8.28 -15.71
C ILE A 94 4.98 8.12 -16.94
N THR A 95 5.37 7.25 -17.85
CA THR A 95 4.66 7.00 -19.10
C THR A 95 3.73 5.79 -19.01
N SER A 96 4.10 4.79 -18.20
CA SER A 96 3.21 3.65 -17.98
C SER A 96 3.43 2.99 -16.62
N VAL A 97 2.34 2.48 -16.05
CA VAL A 97 2.32 1.59 -14.89
C VAL A 97 1.45 0.39 -15.24
N THR A 98 2.08 -0.71 -15.62
CA THR A 98 1.39 -1.88 -16.17
C THR A 98 1.70 -3.13 -15.35
N ARG A 99 0.71 -4.02 -15.29
CA ARG A 99 0.89 -5.33 -14.68
C ARG A 99 1.54 -6.26 -15.69
N THR A 100 2.58 -7.00 -15.28
CA THR A 100 3.18 -8.04 -16.11
C THR A 100 2.41 -9.35 -15.97
N SER A 101 2.75 -10.34 -16.79
CA SER A 101 2.25 -11.72 -16.65
C SER A 101 2.85 -12.47 -15.46
N ASP A 102 3.94 -11.95 -14.89
CA ASP A 102 4.70 -12.64 -13.86
C ASP A 102 4.01 -12.53 -12.51
N VAL A 103 4.04 -13.65 -11.78
CA VAL A 103 3.50 -13.74 -10.42
C VAL A 103 4.60 -14.29 -9.51
N ILE A 104 4.95 -13.53 -8.48
CA ILE A 104 5.95 -13.92 -7.49
C ILE A 104 5.25 -14.01 -6.12
N TYR A 105 5.29 -15.19 -5.49
CA TYR A 105 4.62 -15.48 -4.21
C TYR A 105 3.14 -15.05 -4.19
N GLY A 106 2.39 -15.35 -5.27
CA GLY A 106 0.98 -15.01 -5.39
C GLY A 106 0.70 -13.53 -5.64
N ARG A 107 1.72 -12.70 -5.90
CA ARG A 107 1.59 -11.28 -6.19
C ARG A 107 2.03 -10.99 -7.61
N TYR A 108 1.26 -10.18 -8.32
CA TYR A 108 1.64 -9.71 -9.65
C TYR A 108 2.85 -8.79 -9.58
N VAL A 109 3.73 -8.94 -10.55
CA VAL A 109 4.82 -8.01 -10.81
C VAL A 109 4.27 -6.82 -11.61
N TRP A 110 4.68 -5.63 -11.22
CA TRP A 110 4.31 -4.38 -11.88
C TRP A 110 5.53 -3.75 -12.51
N GLN A 111 5.35 -3.19 -13.69
CA GLN A 111 6.36 -2.44 -14.40
C GLN A 111 5.99 -0.97 -14.41
N VAL A 112 6.91 -0.11 -13.99
CA VAL A 112 6.81 1.35 -14.05
C VAL A 112 7.83 1.85 -15.04
N CYS A 113 7.37 2.50 -16.12
CA CYS A 113 8.25 3.10 -17.12
C CYS A 113 8.13 4.61 -17.06
N PHE A 114 9.26 5.29 -17.21
CA PHE A 114 9.37 6.75 -17.17
C PHE A 114 10.41 7.24 -18.16
N SER A 115 10.24 8.48 -18.59
CA SER A 115 11.16 9.17 -19.49
C SER A 115 12.26 9.88 -18.69
N LYS A 116 13.50 9.73 -19.12
CA LYS A 116 14.67 10.51 -18.68
C LYS A 116 15.37 11.13 -19.88
N ALA A 117 16.27 12.06 -19.63
CA ALA A 117 17.12 12.63 -20.69
C ALA A 117 17.91 11.56 -21.47
N SER A 118 18.24 10.44 -20.81
CA SER A 118 18.92 9.27 -21.40
C SER A 118 18.00 8.29 -22.14
N GLY A 119 16.69 8.59 -22.27
CA GLY A 119 15.70 7.73 -22.88
C GLY A 119 14.70 7.12 -21.88
N ARG A 120 13.88 6.18 -22.36
CA ARG A 120 12.89 5.48 -21.55
C ARG A 120 13.58 4.45 -20.63
N LYS A 121 13.23 4.48 -19.36
CA LYS A 121 13.68 3.49 -18.36
C LYS A 121 12.46 2.82 -17.73
N CYS A 122 12.56 1.52 -17.48
CA CYS A 122 11.53 0.75 -16.78
C CYS A 122 12.12 0.05 -15.56
N VAL A 123 11.32 -0.07 -14.52
CA VAL A 123 11.63 -0.82 -13.30
C VAL A 123 10.47 -1.76 -12.98
N THR A 124 10.77 -2.90 -12.37
CA THR A 124 9.76 -3.90 -12.02
C THR A 124 9.81 -4.20 -10.54
N PHE A 125 8.65 -4.39 -9.92
CA PHE A 125 8.54 -4.78 -8.51
C PHE A 125 7.19 -5.43 -8.22
N THR A 126 7.13 -6.18 -7.12
CA THR A 126 5.86 -6.63 -6.55
C THR A 126 5.27 -5.52 -5.68
N ASN A 127 3.96 -5.27 -5.80
CA ASN A 127 3.30 -4.25 -4.99
C ASN A 127 3.12 -4.68 -3.53
N ASN A 128 2.89 -3.69 -2.64
CA ASN A 128 2.59 -3.91 -1.23
C ASN A 128 1.09 -3.89 -0.93
N LEU A 129 0.24 -4.03 -1.95
CA LEU A 129 -1.21 -3.98 -1.80
C LEU A 129 -1.71 -5.13 -0.93
N THR A 130 -2.44 -4.80 0.12
CA THR A 130 -3.12 -5.73 1.02
C THR A 130 -4.46 -5.15 1.43
N LEU A 131 -5.28 -5.91 2.17
CA LEU A 131 -6.51 -5.40 2.79
C LEU A 131 -6.28 -4.13 3.63
N PHE A 132 -5.12 -4.04 4.27
CA PHE A 132 -4.79 -2.97 5.23
C PHE A 132 -3.88 -1.90 4.63
N ASN A 133 -3.19 -2.18 3.53
CA ASN A 133 -2.28 -1.25 2.88
C ASN A 133 -2.74 -0.97 1.45
N ARG A 134 -3.14 0.27 1.20
CA ARG A 134 -3.61 0.77 -0.11
C ARG A 134 -2.66 1.76 -0.76
N ASP A 135 -1.42 1.88 -0.26
CA ASP A 135 -0.46 2.88 -0.76
C ASP A 135 -0.18 2.71 -2.26
N PHE A 136 -0.16 1.47 -2.74
CA PHE A 136 -0.01 1.22 -4.18
C PHE A 136 -1.19 1.76 -5.02
N LEU A 137 -2.43 1.67 -4.53
CA LEU A 137 -3.59 2.25 -5.23
C LEU A 137 -3.51 3.78 -5.26
N LEU A 138 -3.07 4.40 -4.16
CA LEU A 138 -2.85 5.84 -4.11
C LEU A 138 -1.76 6.29 -5.08
N PHE A 139 -0.70 5.50 -5.24
CA PHE A 139 0.33 5.75 -6.25
C PHE A 139 -0.25 5.74 -7.67
N LEU A 140 -1.06 4.72 -8.04
CA LEU A 140 -1.69 4.66 -9.36
C LEU A 140 -2.59 5.88 -9.63
N GLU A 141 -3.32 6.33 -8.62
CA GLU A 141 -4.16 7.52 -8.69
C GLU A 141 -3.32 8.81 -8.84
N ALA A 142 -2.23 8.92 -8.08
CA ALA A 142 -1.30 10.04 -8.15
C ALA A 142 -0.65 10.15 -9.54
N VAL A 143 -0.26 9.01 -10.14
CA VAL A 143 0.29 8.99 -11.51
C VAL A 143 -0.75 9.45 -12.52
N ARG A 144 -2.00 8.92 -12.47
CA ARG A 144 -3.08 9.36 -13.39
C ARG A 144 -3.36 10.85 -13.28
N LYS A 145 -3.30 11.40 -12.08
CA LYS A 145 -3.49 12.83 -11.83
C LYS A 145 -2.34 13.68 -12.38
N ALA A 146 -1.09 13.23 -12.16
CA ALA A 146 0.11 13.95 -12.59
C ALA A 146 0.38 13.85 -14.09
N ASN A 147 0.03 12.71 -14.70
CA ASN A 147 0.15 12.47 -16.14
C ASN A 147 -1.10 11.73 -16.66
N PRO A 148 -2.14 12.45 -17.12
CA PRO A 148 -3.35 11.84 -17.68
C PRO A 148 -3.13 10.99 -18.95
N LEU A 149 -2.00 11.18 -19.62
CA LEU A 149 -1.63 10.42 -20.83
C LEU A 149 -0.90 9.12 -20.50
N ALA A 150 -0.52 8.89 -19.24
CA ALA A 150 0.14 7.67 -18.84
C ALA A 150 -0.82 6.46 -18.96
N THR A 151 -0.31 5.35 -19.48
CA THR A 151 -1.03 4.07 -19.46
C THR A 151 -0.95 3.48 -18.06
N VAL A 152 -2.06 3.44 -17.32
CA VAL A 152 -2.08 2.94 -15.94
C VAL A 152 -3.13 1.86 -15.79
N ASP A 153 -2.69 0.61 -15.58
CA ASP A 153 -3.56 -0.52 -15.35
C ASP A 153 -4.36 -0.39 -14.05
N ARG A 154 -5.49 -1.09 -14.00
CA ARG A 154 -6.28 -1.18 -12.77
C ARG A 154 -5.69 -2.27 -11.87
N ALA A 155 -5.42 -1.92 -10.61
CA ALA A 155 -5.12 -2.90 -9.59
C ALA A 155 -6.40 -3.25 -8.83
N SER A 156 -6.65 -4.53 -8.65
CA SER A 156 -7.69 -5.05 -7.76
C SER A 156 -7.04 -5.83 -6.63
N VAL A 157 -7.61 -5.74 -5.45
CA VAL A 157 -7.27 -6.65 -4.35
C VAL A 157 -7.94 -7.98 -4.70
N ILE A 158 -7.15 -8.97 -5.07
CA ILE A 158 -7.63 -10.35 -5.23
C ILE A 158 -7.64 -10.96 -3.84
N PHE A 159 -8.80 -11.39 -3.40
CA PHE A 159 -9.01 -12.14 -2.17
C PHE A 159 -8.88 -13.63 -2.44
#